data_a9d3ec248829aba56eb4817d2b832514
#
_entry.id   a9d3ec248829aba56eb4817d2b832514
#
_cell.length_a   1.000
_cell.length_b   1.000
_cell.length_c   1.000
_cell.angle_alpha   90.00
_cell.angle_beta   90.00
_cell.angle_gamma   90.00
#
_symmetry.space_group_name_H-M   'P 1'
#
loop_
_entity.id
_entity.type
_entity.pdbx_description
1 polymer ?
#
loop_
_entity_poly.entity_id
_entity_poly.type
_entity_poly.pdbx_seq_one_letter_code
_entity_poly.pdbx_strand_id
1 'polypeptide(L)'
;MFLWFSYIRVSDQGTWNAVATGQRSSNLVDRWLPLSEGMPVLNSNQGANQFVSWLYNTGGVEAISLSFAILETCTFLLWSIILFRITSPGCALIGTVAIIAASFFQINGLNAISISHLFFATLFLLLAIETKDKRIQWVDAGLRSWFSIAVLMIVWANVGASVFAGILVLLLLAVCRVFETGGKCLNDAEFHKRVWLFQIGLLATAFTPAGVQSWYEVFATGSLLNSLGGWQPSMMAGFNGAVVGIFWLTWLFTNKDSTRSISFFDAAAILLTIGVACSQNLIAWFAPIICLAIAQKASPVESLITEPFSIQGRMKFAFTLLSGLIIWLGFCFSPFGNQILGGQQRSYAQFVGSDFPLELKSKLNELGSPKTVWSPVEWADWLAVDSATQLFMNQDQSRFPGTVKTDYHSIYVGNNWKRLVDKYAIETMAIDKSRQSQFMPKFRQAPGAWRIAYENKKSALLRRVR
;
A
#
# COMPACT_ATOMS: atom_id res chain seq x y z
N MET A 1 2.52 18.20 -4.72
CA MET A 1 2.21 16.79 -4.43
C MET A 1 1.28 16.18 -5.48
N PHE A 2 0.04 16.65 -5.64
CA PHE A 2 -0.91 16.08 -6.59
C PHE A 2 -0.36 15.92 -8.01
N LEU A 3 0.24 16.98 -8.57
CA LEU A 3 0.89 16.91 -9.89
C LEU A 3 1.96 15.83 -9.95
N TRP A 4 2.80 15.73 -8.95
CA TRP A 4 3.83 14.70 -8.91
C TRP A 4 3.23 13.31 -8.98
N PHE A 5 2.29 12.99 -8.07
CA PHE A 5 1.66 11.66 -8.04
C PHE A 5 0.89 11.35 -9.32
N SER A 6 0.31 12.36 -9.99
CA SER A 6 -0.42 12.16 -11.24
C SER A 6 0.49 11.80 -12.43
N TYR A 7 1.80 12.06 -12.33
CA TYR A 7 2.79 11.66 -13.33
C TYR A 7 3.54 10.36 -13.00
N ILE A 8 3.34 9.79 -11.82
CA ILE A 8 3.93 8.49 -11.49
C ILE A 8 3.31 7.42 -12.40
N ARG A 9 4.18 6.55 -12.92
CA ARG A 9 3.75 5.42 -13.74
C ARG A 9 3.11 4.35 -12.88
N VAL A 10 2.10 3.69 -13.42
CA VAL A 10 1.44 2.54 -12.78
C VAL A 10 2.32 1.29 -13.01
N SER A 11 3.45 1.25 -12.32
CA SER A 11 4.44 0.15 -12.41
C SER A 11 4.30 -0.85 -11.27
N ASP A 12 3.42 -0.60 -10.31
CA ASP A 12 3.22 -1.48 -9.16
C ASP A 12 2.47 -2.76 -9.54
N GLN A 13 3.07 -3.88 -9.19
CA GLN A 13 2.47 -5.20 -9.42
C GLN A 13 1.20 -5.40 -8.60
N GLY A 14 1.12 -4.82 -7.40
CA GLY A 14 -0.06 -4.87 -6.53
C GLY A 14 -1.28 -4.21 -7.16
N THR A 15 -1.08 -3.14 -7.94
CA THR A 15 -2.16 -2.50 -8.71
C THR A 15 -2.71 -3.45 -9.77
N TRP A 16 -1.84 -4.11 -10.54
CA TRP A 16 -2.27 -5.06 -11.58
C TRP A 16 -2.91 -6.30 -11.00
N ASN A 17 -2.39 -6.79 -9.87
CA ASN A 17 -3.04 -7.87 -9.12
C ASN A 17 -4.46 -7.47 -8.68
N ALA A 18 -4.62 -6.25 -8.16
CA ALA A 18 -5.93 -5.76 -7.75
C ALA A 18 -6.91 -5.68 -8.93
N VAL A 19 -6.48 -5.17 -10.08
CA VAL A 19 -7.30 -5.13 -11.31
C VAL A 19 -7.69 -6.55 -11.75
N ALA A 20 -6.71 -7.43 -11.95
CA ALA A 20 -6.93 -8.80 -12.44
C ALA A 20 -7.81 -9.61 -11.50
N THR A 21 -7.57 -9.51 -10.20
CA THR A 21 -8.38 -10.21 -9.18
C THR A 21 -9.77 -9.63 -9.11
N GLY A 22 -9.93 -8.30 -9.13
CA GLY A 22 -11.25 -7.66 -9.09
C GLY A 22 -12.11 -7.95 -10.31
N GLN A 23 -11.52 -8.07 -11.52
CA GLN A 23 -12.24 -8.48 -12.73
C GLN A 23 -12.77 -9.91 -12.66
N ARG A 24 -12.15 -10.78 -11.86
CA ARG A 24 -12.41 -12.23 -11.86
C ARG A 24 -13.02 -12.76 -10.57
N SER A 25 -12.92 -12.04 -9.46
CA SER A 25 -13.42 -12.48 -8.16
C SER A 25 -14.89 -12.18 -7.96
N SER A 26 -15.74 -13.08 -8.44
CA SER A 26 -17.16 -13.11 -8.00
C SER A 26 -17.44 -14.16 -6.91
N ASN A 27 -16.48 -15.03 -6.59
CA ASN A 27 -16.68 -16.19 -5.72
C ASN A 27 -15.54 -16.36 -4.70
N LEU A 28 -15.86 -16.98 -3.56
CA LEU A 28 -14.91 -17.35 -2.50
C LEU A 28 -13.99 -18.53 -2.89
N VAL A 29 -14.12 -19.05 -4.11
CA VAL A 29 -13.33 -20.18 -4.62
C VAL A 29 -12.65 -19.77 -5.91
N ASP A 30 -11.37 -20.07 -6.03
CA ASP A 30 -10.61 -19.79 -7.24
C ASP A 30 -11.06 -20.68 -8.39
N ARG A 31 -11.46 -20.06 -9.51
CA ARG A 31 -11.91 -20.76 -10.71
C ARG A 31 -11.11 -20.40 -11.96
N TRP A 32 -10.12 -19.53 -11.84
CA TRP A 32 -9.40 -19.00 -13.01
C TRP A 32 -7.92 -19.37 -13.06
N LEU A 33 -7.35 -19.80 -11.92
CA LEU A 33 -6.01 -20.33 -11.84
C LEU A 33 -6.09 -21.85 -11.79
N PRO A 34 -5.76 -22.58 -12.87
CA PRO A 34 -5.99 -24.04 -12.92
C PRO A 34 -5.29 -24.81 -11.82
N LEU A 35 -4.16 -24.29 -11.32
CA LEU A 35 -3.34 -24.97 -10.31
C LEU A 35 -3.73 -24.62 -8.86
N SER A 36 -4.68 -23.70 -8.67
CA SER A 36 -5.29 -23.38 -7.38
C SER A 36 -6.80 -23.53 -7.41
N GLU A 37 -7.36 -24.16 -8.47
CA GLU A 37 -8.78 -24.39 -8.63
C GLU A 37 -9.36 -25.16 -7.43
N GLY A 38 -10.48 -24.65 -6.88
CA GLY A 38 -11.11 -25.22 -5.70
C GLY A 38 -10.51 -24.81 -4.36
N MET A 39 -9.37 -24.13 -4.33
CA MET A 39 -8.83 -23.59 -3.10
C MET A 39 -9.69 -22.40 -2.63
N PRO A 40 -9.95 -22.28 -1.32
CA PRO A 40 -10.67 -21.12 -0.80
C PRO A 40 -9.86 -19.84 -1.08
N VAL A 41 -10.49 -18.89 -1.76
CA VAL A 41 -9.92 -17.56 -1.95
C VAL A 41 -10.43 -16.68 -0.82
N LEU A 42 -9.73 -16.73 0.29
CA LEU A 42 -9.92 -15.75 1.36
C LEU A 42 -9.16 -14.49 0.92
N ASN A 43 -9.83 -13.67 0.11
CA ASN A 43 -9.23 -12.44 -0.40
C ASN A 43 -9.42 -11.33 0.62
N SER A 44 -8.48 -11.20 1.54
CA SER A 44 -8.48 -10.13 2.56
C SER A 44 -8.50 -8.71 1.97
N ASN A 45 -8.17 -8.58 0.67
CA ASN A 45 -8.14 -7.29 -0.03
C ASN A 45 -9.30 -7.13 -1.03
N GLN A 46 -10.40 -7.85 -0.83
CA GLN A 46 -11.50 -7.92 -1.81
C GLN A 46 -12.08 -6.55 -2.15
N GLY A 47 -12.33 -5.71 -1.15
CA GLY A 47 -12.88 -4.37 -1.38
C GLY A 47 -11.94 -3.47 -2.16
N ALA A 48 -10.64 -3.50 -1.85
CA ALA A 48 -9.64 -2.77 -2.62
C ALA A 48 -9.58 -3.26 -4.07
N ASN A 49 -9.55 -4.58 -4.28
CA ASN A 49 -9.45 -5.17 -5.61
C ASN A 49 -10.68 -4.84 -6.47
N GLN A 50 -11.88 -4.90 -5.90
CA GLN A 50 -13.11 -4.50 -6.58
C GLN A 50 -13.12 -3.01 -6.92
N PHE A 51 -12.68 -2.14 -6.00
CA PHE A 51 -12.60 -0.71 -6.23
C PHE A 51 -11.61 -0.36 -7.33
N VAL A 52 -10.40 -0.92 -7.30
CA VAL A 52 -9.37 -0.66 -8.32
C VAL A 52 -9.79 -1.20 -9.68
N SER A 53 -10.41 -2.38 -9.72
CA SER A 53 -10.97 -2.97 -10.94
C SER A 53 -12.12 -2.12 -11.50
N TRP A 54 -13.00 -1.61 -10.66
CA TRP A 54 -14.07 -0.71 -11.07
C TRP A 54 -13.51 0.58 -11.69
N LEU A 55 -12.49 1.19 -11.08
CA LEU A 55 -11.81 2.35 -11.65
C LEU A 55 -11.20 2.04 -13.01
N TYR A 56 -10.54 0.90 -13.15
CA TYR A 56 -9.97 0.46 -14.41
C TYR A 56 -11.04 0.27 -15.49
N ASN A 57 -12.15 -0.37 -15.17
CA ASN A 57 -13.24 -0.62 -16.12
C ASN A 57 -13.97 0.66 -16.55
N THR A 58 -14.00 1.70 -15.71
CA THR A 58 -14.70 2.96 -15.99
C THR A 58 -13.83 3.97 -16.74
N GLY A 59 -12.55 4.06 -16.43
CA GLY A 59 -11.66 5.08 -16.98
C GLY A 59 -10.23 4.60 -17.29
N GLY A 60 -10.04 3.27 -17.33
CA GLY A 60 -8.74 2.69 -17.68
C GLY A 60 -7.62 3.02 -16.68
N VAL A 61 -6.40 2.96 -17.18
CA VAL A 61 -5.19 3.25 -16.39
C VAL A 61 -5.17 4.71 -15.90
N GLU A 62 -5.83 5.61 -16.64
CA GLU A 62 -5.88 7.02 -16.30
C GLU A 62 -6.69 7.27 -15.02
N ALA A 63 -7.83 6.59 -14.86
CA ALA A 63 -8.63 6.66 -13.64
C ALA A 63 -7.86 6.11 -12.43
N ILE A 64 -7.07 5.05 -12.61
CA ILE A 64 -6.18 4.52 -11.56
C ILE A 64 -5.12 5.57 -11.19
N SER A 65 -4.44 6.16 -12.17
CA SER A 65 -3.39 7.17 -11.94
C SER A 65 -3.94 8.42 -11.22
N LEU A 66 -5.12 8.89 -11.63
CA LEU A 66 -5.79 10.03 -10.99
C LEU A 66 -6.19 9.71 -9.55
N SER A 67 -6.85 8.56 -9.34
CA SER A 67 -7.29 8.13 -8.02
C SER A 67 -6.12 7.93 -7.06
N PHE A 68 -5.01 7.37 -7.54
CA PHE A 68 -3.76 7.27 -6.79
C PHE A 68 -3.23 8.64 -6.38
N ALA A 69 -3.16 9.59 -7.30
CA ALA A 69 -2.68 10.95 -7.02
C ALA A 69 -3.55 11.68 -5.99
N ILE A 70 -4.88 11.54 -6.07
CA ILE A 70 -5.82 12.10 -5.10
C ILE A 70 -5.61 11.45 -3.73
N LEU A 71 -5.57 10.12 -3.67
CA LEU A 71 -5.45 9.35 -2.44
C LEU A 71 -4.17 9.70 -1.68
N GLU A 72 -3.03 9.70 -2.36
CA GLU A 72 -1.75 10.02 -1.71
C GLU A 72 -1.68 11.49 -1.30
N THR A 73 -2.22 12.40 -2.12
CA THR A 73 -2.30 13.81 -1.74
C THR A 73 -3.15 14.00 -0.48
N CYS A 74 -4.29 13.32 -0.38
CA CYS A 74 -5.13 13.34 0.81
C CYS A 74 -4.40 12.76 2.03
N THR A 75 -3.70 11.65 1.87
CA THR A 75 -2.93 11.01 2.94
C THR A 75 -1.88 11.95 3.53
N PHE A 76 -1.06 12.57 2.68
CA PHE A 76 -0.03 13.51 3.15
C PHE A 76 -0.62 14.82 3.67
N LEU A 77 -1.76 15.26 3.13
CA LEU A 77 -2.49 16.40 3.68
C LEU A 77 -2.99 16.12 5.11
N LEU A 78 -3.52 14.94 5.37
CA LEU A 78 -3.94 14.54 6.72
C LEU A 78 -2.75 14.54 7.69
N TRP A 79 -1.61 13.98 7.32
CA TRP A 79 -0.41 14.02 8.14
C TRP A 79 0.07 15.44 8.37
N SER A 80 0.04 16.30 7.35
CA SER A 80 0.33 17.73 7.49
C SER A 80 -0.58 18.39 8.51
N ILE A 81 -1.89 18.18 8.42
CA ILE A 81 -2.88 18.75 9.36
C ILE A 81 -2.58 18.28 10.79
N ILE A 82 -2.28 17.00 11.00
CA ILE A 82 -1.94 16.48 12.32
C ILE A 82 -0.67 17.16 12.86
N LEU A 83 0.38 17.26 12.05
CA LEU A 83 1.63 17.93 12.43
C LEU A 83 1.43 19.41 12.73
N PHE A 84 0.67 20.14 11.91
CA PHE A 84 0.35 21.55 12.14
C PHE A 84 -0.43 21.82 13.45
N ARG A 85 -1.17 20.83 13.94
CA ARG A 85 -1.86 20.92 15.23
C ARG A 85 -0.92 20.74 16.43
N ILE A 86 0.20 20.05 16.24
CA ILE A 86 1.11 19.65 17.32
C ILE A 86 2.31 20.58 17.42
N THR A 87 2.78 21.13 16.28
CA THR A 87 4.03 21.85 16.21
C THR A 87 3.90 23.17 15.43
N SER A 88 5.02 23.93 15.35
CA SER A 88 5.06 25.15 14.55
C SER A 88 4.90 24.88 13.06
N PRO A 89 4.40 25.84 12.26
CA PRO A 89 4.21 25.68 10.82
C PRO A 89 5.49 25.23 10.08
N GLY A 90 6.67 25.77 10.46
CA GLY A 90 7.95 25.40 9.87
C GLY A 90 8.32 23.93 10.15
N CYS A 91 8.21 23.50 11.42
CA CYS A 91 8.46 22.11 11.79
C CYS A 91 7.45 21.14 11.15
N ALA A 92 6.18 21.53 11.06
CA ALA A 92 5.14 20.73 10.38
C ALA A 92 5.46 20.54 8.89
N LEU A 93 5.91 21.60 8.21
CA LEU A 93 6.32 21.51 6.81
C LEU A 93 7.52 20.57 6.64
N ILE A 94 8.57 20.75 7.45
CA ILE A 94 9.75 19.88 7.42
C ILE A 94 9.37 18.43 7.69
N GLY A 95 8.54 18.17 8.72
CA GLY A 95 8.04 16.84 9.03
C GLY A 95 7.24 16.22 7.88
N THR A 96 6.38 17.00 7.23
CA THR A 96 5.61 16.53 6.06
C THR A 96 6.55 16.16 4.91
N VAL A 97 7.53 17.01 4.59
CA VAL A 97 8.53 16.72 3.54
C VAL A 97 9.33 15.47 3.88
N ALA A 98 9.73 15.30 5.14
CA ALA A 98 10.45 14.11 5.61
C ALA A 98 9.60 12.82 5.46
N ILE A 99 8.31 12.87 5.80
CA ILE A 99 7.38 11.74 5.60
C ILE A 99 7.29 11.37 4.11
N ILE A 100 7.10 12.37 3.23
CA ILE A 100 7.03 12.14 1.78
C ILE A 100 8.32 11.52 1.27
N ALA A 101 9.48 12.09 1.64
CA ALA A 101 10.78 11.59 1.19
C ALA A 101 11.05 10.16 1.66
N ALA A 102 10.71 9.83 2.90
CA ALA A 102 10.89 8.50 3.45
C ALA A 102 9.97 7.45 2.79
N SER A 103 8.74 7.85 2.46
CA SER A 103 7.73 6.96 1.88
C SER A 103 7.85 6.81 0.36
N PHE A 104 8.63 7.67 -0.28
CA PHE A 104 8.65 7.85 -1.74
C PHE A 104 8.84 6.55 -2.54
N PHE A 105 9.76 5.69 -2.12
CA PHE A 105 10.07 4.46 -2.84
C PHE A 105 9.07 3.33 -2.61
N GLN A 106 8.19 3.46 -1.61
CA GLN A 106 7.16 2.46 -1.28
C GLN A 106 5.79 2.79 -1.90
N ILE A 107 5.61 4.04 -2.33
CA ILE A 107 4.33 4.52 -2.84
C ILE A 107 4.39 4.52 -4.37
N ASN A 108 4.06 3.37 -4.98
CA ASN A 108 4.26 3.14 -6.42
C ASN A 108 2.97 2.86 -7.20
N GLY A 109 1.80 2.77 -6.55
CA GLY A 109 0.55 2.48 -7.23
C GLY A 109 -0.67 2.39 -6.34
N LEU A 110 -1.84 2.27 -6.95
CA LEU A 110 -3.12 2.17 -6.27
C LEU A 110 -3.42 0.70 -5.93
N ASN A 111 -3.26 0.35 -4.66
CA ASN A 111 -3.49 -0.99 -4.13
C ASN A 111 -4.08 -0.92 -2.71
N ALA A 112 -4.31 -2.05 -2.07
CA ALA A 112 -4.85 -2.11 -0.72
C ALA A 112 -3.96 -1.39 0.31
N ILE A 113 -2.63 -1.38 0.11
CA ILE A 113 -1.67 -0.74 1.03
C ILE A 113 -1.79 0.78 0.94
N SER A 114 -1.82 1.36 -0.26
CA SER A 114 -1.97 2.80 -0.46
C SER A 114 -3.28 3.33 0.12
N ILE A 115 -4.40 2.60 -0.08
CA ILE A 115 -5.68 2.93 0.54
C ILE A 115 -5.59 2.85 2.07
N SER A 116 -4.86 1.89 2.59
CA SER A 116 -4.68 1.71 4.03
C SER A 116 -3.85 2.82 4.69
N HIS A 117 -2.91 3.42 3.97
CA HIS A 117 -2.20 4.61 4.47
C HIS A 117 -3.15 5.78 4.73
N LEU A 118 -4.15 5.97 3.86
CA LEU A 118 -5.19 6.99 4.08
C LEU A 118 -6.01 6.69 5.34
N PHE A 119 -6.44 5.44 5.53
CA PHE A 119 -7.20 5.06 6.72
C PHE A 119 -6.37 5.17 7.99
N PHE A 120 -5.09 4.84 7.93
CA PHE A 120 -4.16 5.00 9.05
C PHE A 120 -4.02 6.48 9.44
N ALA A 121 -3.79 7.37 8.48
CA ALA A 121 -3.76 8.81 8.72
C ALA A 121 -5.09 9.33 9.28
N THR A 122 -6.22 8.83 8.76
CA THR A 122 -7.56 9.19 9.25
C THR A 122 -7.78 8.71 10.68
N LEU A 123 -7.33 7.51 11.04
CA LEU A 123 -7.39 7.01 12.41
C LEU A 123 -6.64 7.94 13.36
N PHE A 124 -5.41 8.33 13.03
CA PHE A 124 -4.64 9.26 13.84
C PHE A 124 -5.29 10.64 13.94
N LEU A 125 -5.91 11.13 12.87
CA LEU A 125 -6.66 12.38 12.92
C LEU A 125 -7.88 12.28 13.86
N LEU A 126 -8.61 11.17 13.83
CA LEU A 126 -9.76 10.94 14.73
C LEU A 126 -9.33 10.75 16.19
N LEU A 127 -8.16 10.18 16.42
CA LEU A 127 -7.60 10.01 17.77
C LEU A 127 -7.00 11.31 18.32
N ALA A 128 -6.53 12.22 17.45
CA ALA A 128 -5.93 13.49 17.82
C ALA A 128 -7.02 14.53 18.11
N ILE A 129 -7.49 14.60 19.36
CA ILE A 129 -8.41 15.65 19.82
C ILE A 129 -7.59 16.79 20.42
N GLU A 130 -7.84 18.00 19.91
CA GLU A 130 -7.22 19.22 20.43
C GLU A 130 -7.92 19.62 21.73
N THR A 131 -7.15 19.79 22.81
CA THR A 131 -7.64 20.41 24.03
C THR A 131 -7.33 21.88 24.05
N LYS A 132 -8.02 22.65 24.91
CA LYS A 132 -7.78 24.08 25.13
C LYS A 132 -6.29 24.39 25.44
N ASP A 133 -5.57 23.44 26.03
CA ASP A 133 -4.15 23.56 26.40
C ASP A 133 -3.18 23.13 25.27
N LYS A 134 -3.66 22.97 24.03
CA LYS A 134 -2.85 22.53 22.88
C LYS A 134 -2.08 21.22 23.08
N ARG A 135 -2.43 20.44 24.09
CA ARG A 135 -1.94 19.08 24.27
C ARG A 135 -2.89 18.14 23.55
N ILE A 136 -2.34 17.19 22.80
CA ILE A 136 -3.16 16.10 22.29
C ILE A 136 -3.61 15.29 23.49
N GLN A 137 -4.86 15.46 23.88
CA GLN A 137 -5.52 14.50 24.77
C GLN A 137 -6.20 13.47 23.88
N TRP A 138 -5.76 12.23 24.06
CA TRP A 138 -6.37 11.10 23.38
C TRP A 138 -7.74 10.90 24.01
N VAL A 139 -8.77 11.12 23.18
CA VAL A 139 -10.10 10.61 23.44
C VAL A 139 -10.88 11.28 24.61
N ASP A 140 -11.18 12.54 24.48
CA ASP A 140 -12.45 13.01 25.03
C ASP A 140 -13.59 12.73 24.05
N ALA A 141 -13.62 11.46 23.57
CA ALA A 141 -14.45 11.02 22.49
C ALA A 141 -15.89 10.87 22.96
N GLY A 142 -16.72 11.82 22.59
CA GLY A 142 -18.15 11.60 22.59
C GLY A 142 -18.55 10.45 21.65
N LEU A 143 -19.80 10.02 21.72
CA LEU A 143 -20.37 8.93 20.91
C LEU A 143 -20.05 9.05 19.41
N ARG A 144 -19.92 10.27 18.88
CA ARG A 144 -19.57 10.53 17.47
C ARG A 144 -18.18 9.99 17.09
N SER A 145 -17.17 10.20 17.94
CA SER A 145 -15.80 9.72 17.66
C SER A 145 -15.74 8.21 17.68
N TRP A 146 -16.42 7.56 18.60
CA TRP A 146 -16.51 6.10 18.69
C TRP A 146 -17.17 5.51 17.46
N PHE A 147 -18.29 6.11 17.05
CA PHE A 147 -18.99 5.71 15.81
C PHE A 147 -18.10 5.90 14.58
N SER A 148 -17.40 7.03 14.47
CA SER A 148 -16.49 7.29 13.34
C SER A 148 -15.35 6.29 13.26
N ILE A 149 -14.77 5.92 14.42
CA ILE A 149 -13.72 4.90 14.47
C ILE A 149 -14.28 3.53 14.11
N ALA A 150 -15.46 3.14 14.62
CA ALA A 150 -16.10 1.88 14.25
C ALA A 150 -16.36 1.79 12.74
N VAL A 151 -16.94 2.83 12.14
CA VAL A 151 -17.17 2.90 10.69
C VAL A 151 -15.88 2.82 9.91
N LEU A 152 -14.85 3.58 10.33
CA LEU A 152 -13.52 3.53 9.71
C LEU A 152 -12.96 2.11 9.72
N MET A 153 -13.03 1.41 10.86
CA MET A 153 -12.50 0.06 11.01
C MET A 153 -13.28 -0.96 10.19
N ILE A 154 -14.63 -0.82 10.08
CA ILE A 154 -15.46 -1.65 9.20
C ILE A 154 -15.04 -1.46 7.74
N VAL A 155 -14.95 -0.21 7.28
CA VAL A 155 -14.57 0.07 5.89
C VAL A 155 -13.16 -0.44 5.60
N TRP A 156 -12.21 -0.17 6.52
CA TRP A 156 -10.83 -0.61 6.37
C TRP A 156 -10.70 -2.13 6.34
N ALA A 157 -11.43 -2.85 7.19
CA ALA A 157 -11.44 -4.32 7.21
C ALA A 157 -11.91 -4.93 5.89
N ASN A 158 -12.83 -4.26 5.20
CA ASN A 158 -13.30 -4.68 3.88
C ASN A 158 -12.31 -4.32 2.75
N VAL A 159 -11.41 -3.36 2.98
CA VAL A 159 -10.36 -2.98 2.03
C VAL A 159 -9.15 -3.91 2.12
N GLY A 160 -8.73 -4.28 3.35
CA GLY A 160 -7.58 -5.15 3.48
C GLY A 160 -7.20 -5.54 4.92
N ALA A 161 -6.41 -6.60 5.02
CA ALA A 161 -5.91 -7.13 6.30
C ALA A 161 -5.02 -6.13 7.07
N SER A 162 -4.53 -5.08 6.42
CA SER A 162 -3.77 -3.99 7.05
C SER A 162 -4.54 -3.25 8.16
N VAL A 163 -5.87 -3.42 8.27
CA VAL A 163 -6.70 -2.93 9.38
C VAL A 163 -6.16 -3.37 10.74
N PHE A 164 -5.46 -4.51 10.82
CA PHE A 164 -4.82 -4.97 12.03
C PHE A 164 -3.70 -4.04 12.53
N ALA A 165 -3.10 -3.22 11.65
CA ALA A 165 -2.21 -2.14 12.08
C ALA A 165 -2.97 -1.08 12.89
N GLY A 166 -4.20 -0.75 12.49
CA GLY A 166 -5.09 0.13 13.26
C GLY A 166 -5.48 -0.47 14.60
N ILE A 167 -5.81 -1.78 14.63
CA ILE A 167 -6.10 -2.51 15.89
C ILE A 167 -4.88 -2.47 16.82
N LEU A 168 -3.69 -2.68 16.29
CA LEU A 168 -2.45 -2.62 17.07
C LEU A 168 -2.20 -1.23 17.67
N VAL A 169 -2.52 -0.16 16.93
CA VAL A 169 -2.47 1.22 17.43
C VAL A 169 -3.44 1.41 18.59
N LEU A 170 -4.69 0.95 18.47
CA LEU A 170 -5.69 1.06 19.54
C LEU A 170 -5.30 0.24 20.78
N LEU A 171 -4.76 -0.95 20.60
CA LEU A 171 -4.22 -1.77 21.69
C LEU A 171 -3.06 -1.06 22.38
N LEU A 172 -2.11 -0.53 21.61
CA LEU A 172 -0.94 0.16 22.15
C LEU A 172 -1.33 1.41 22.96
N LEU A 173 -2.38 2.14 22.55
CA LEU A 173 -2.95 3.25 23.31
C LEU A 173 -3.43 2.81 24.70
N ALA A 174 -4.10 1.66 24.79
CA ALA A 174 -4.56 1.12 26.05
C ALA A 174 -3.38 0.64 26.91
N VAL A 175 -2.42 -0.06 26.33
CA VAL A 175 -1.21 -0.56 27.01
C VAL A 175 -0.36 0.60 27.56
N CYS A 176 -0.13 1.65 26.78
CA CYS A 176 0.62 2.81 27.26
C CYS A 176 -0.05 3.45 28.49
N ARG A 177 -1.38 3.45 28.56
CA ARG A 177 -2.08 3.99 29.74
C ARG A 177 -1.81 3.17 31.01
N VAL A 178 -1.64 1.85 30.91
CA VAL A 178 -1.25 1.01 32.04
C VAL A 178 0.10 1.46 32.62
N PHE A 179 1.06 1.74 31.77
CA PHE A 179 2.38 2.24 32.21
C PHE A 179 2.31 3.65 32.79
N GLU A 180 1.50 4.55 32.18
CA GLU A 180 1.29 5.92 32.68
C GLU A 180 0.69 5.94 34.09
N THR A 181 -0.22 4.99 34.41
CA THR A 181 -0.92 4.93 35.70
C THR A 181 -0.19 4.10 36.76
N GLY A 182 0.98 3.52 36.43
CA GLY A 182 1.75 2.68 37.33
C GLY A 182 0.99 1.44 37.83
N GLY A 183 0.12 0.88 37.00
CA GLY A 183 -0.68 -0.32 37.33
C GLY A 183 -2.02 -0.04 38.05
N LYS A 184 -2.33 1.21 38.39
CA LYS A 184 -3.63 1.60 38.97
C LYS A 184 -4.70 1.85 37.89
N CYS A 185 -4.55 1.25 36.72
CA CYS A 185 -5.38 1.48 35.54
C CYS A 185 -6.85 1.04 35.72
N LEU A 186 -7.14 0.07 36.58
CA LEU A 186 -8.49 -0.47 36.76
C LEU A 186 -9.50 0.58 37.32
N ASN A 187 -9.02 1.61 37.99
CA ASN A 187 -9.86 2.72 38.50
C ASN A 187 -9.79 3.95 37.60
N ASP A 188 -9.10 3.88 36.46
CA ASP A 188 -8.92 5.00 35.56
C ASP A 188 -9.95 4.98 34.41
N ALA A 189 -10.84 5.98 34.39
CA ALA A 189 -11.88 6.09 33.37
C ALA A 189 -11.29 6.20 31.95
N GLU A 190 -10.11 6.85 31.80
CA GLU A 190 -9.45 6.99 30.52
C GLU A 190 -8.92 5.65 29.99
N PHE A 191 -8.40 4.79 30.87
CA PHE A 191 -8.01 3.43 30.50
C PHE A 191 -9.20 2.63 29.95
N HIS A 192 -10.33 2.68 30.64
CA HIS A 192 -11.54 1.98 30.21
C HIS A 192 -12.02 2.48 28.83
N LYS A 193 -12.00 3.79 28.59
CA LYS A 193 -12.33 4.33 27.26
C LYS A 193 -11.42 3.78 26.17
N ARG A 194 -10.11 3.73 26.39
CA ARG A 194 -9.13 3.19 25.41
C ARG A 194 -9.32 1.69 25.17
N VAL A 195 -9.62 0.93 26.21
CA VAL A 195 -9.96 -0.51 26.09
C VAL A 195 -11.24 -0.69 25.29
N TRP A 196 -12.28 0.10 25.55
CA TRP A 196 -13.53 0.05 24.78
C TRP A 196 -13.31 0.40 23.32
N LEU A 197 -12.47 1.39 22.98
CA LEU A 197 -12.13 1.73 21.60
C LEU A 197 -11.42 0.55 20.92
N PHE A 198 -10.47 -0.09 21.57
CA PHE A 198 -9.82 -1.29 21.06
C PHE A 198 -10.83 -2.42 20.79
N GLN A 199 -11.73 -2.69 21.75
CA GLN A 199 -12.74 -3.74 21.62
C GLN A 199 -13.73 -3.44 20.47
N ILE A 200 -14.22 -2.20 20.38
CA ILE A 200 -15.11 -1.77 19.29
C ILE A 200 -14.38 -1.88 17.95
N GLY A 201 -13.13 -1.41 17.86
CA GLY A 201 -12.32 -1.54 16.67
C GLY A 201 -12.12 -3.00 16.26
N LEU A 202 -11.80 -3.87 17.21
CA LEU A 202 -11.63 -5.31 16.97
C LEU A 202 -12.94 -5.96 16.48
N LEU A 203 -14.05 -5.70 17.16
CA LEU A 203 -15.36 -6.22 16.74
C LEU A 203 -15.77 -5.72 15.36
N ALA A 204 -15.49 -4.45 15.06
CA ALA A 204 -15.77 -3.85 13.76
C ALA A 204 -15.09 -4.60 12.61
N THR A 205 -13.90 -5.17 12.83
CA THR A 205 -13.20 -5.95 11.80
C THR A 205 -13.87 -7.28 11.46
N ALA A 206 -14.80 -7.76 12.27
CA ALA A 206 -15.59 -8.94 11.95
C ALA A 206 -16.71 -8.66 10.94
N PHE A 207 -17.05 -7.39 10.66
CA PHE A 207 -18.04 -6.99 9.66
C PHE A 207 -17.46 -7.03 8.23
N THR A 208 -16.93 -8.18 7.85
CA THR A 208 -16.46 -8.48 6.50
C THR A 208 -17.22 -9.67 5.94
N PRO A 209 -17.27 -9.90 4.63
CA PRO A 209 -17.90 -11.10 4.05
C PRO A 209 -17.36 -12.43 4.60
N ALA A 210 -16.09 -12.45 5.03
CA ALA A 210 -15.45 -13.61 5.65
C ALA A 210 -15.65 -13.66 7.18
N GLY A 211 -16.20 -12.62 7.79
CA GLY A 211 -16.43 -12.55 9.23
C GLY A 211 -15.15 -12.77 10.03
N VAL A 212 -15.27 -13.52 11.13
CA VAL A 212 -14.15 -13.88 12.01
C VAL A 212 -13.11 -14.77 11.30
N GLN A 213 -13.48 -15.45 10.21
CA GLN A 213 -12.55 -16.29 9.45
C GLN A 213 -11.40 -15.46 8.84
N SER A 214 -11.62 -14.18 8.56
CA SER A 214 -10.56 -13.25 8.13
C SER A 214 -9.44 -13.14 9.16
N TRP A 215 -9.73 -13.24 10.45
CA TRP A 215 -8.71 -13.20 11.51
C TRP A 215 -7.81 -14.44 11.46
N TYR A 216 -8.44 -15.62 11.31
CA TYR A 216 -7.67 -16.86 11.17
C TYR A 216 -6.72 -16.79 9.97
N GLU A 217 -7.21 -16.32 8.82
CA GLU A 217 -6.37 -16.15 7.63
C GLU A 217 -5.18 -15.24 7.90
N VAL A 218 -5.43 -14.08 8.51
CA VAL A 218 -4.38 -13.09 8.79
C VAL A 218 -3.27 -13.67 9.68
N PHE A 219 -3.65 -14.41 10.71
CA PHE A 219 -2.67 -14.93 11.68
C PHE A 219 -2.06 -16.27 11.28
N ALA A 220 -2.84 -17.18 10.67
CA ALA A 220 -2.37 -18.51 10.30
C ALA A 220 -1.54 -18.53 9.01
N THR A 221 -1.87 -17.68 8.05
CA THR A 221 -1.20 -17.67 6.72
C THR A 221 -0.08 -16.63 6.61
N GLY A 222 0.12 -15.80 7.63
CA GLY A 222 1.03 -14.67 7.57
C GLY A 222 0.59 -13.57 6.58
N SER A 223 -0.70 -13.57 6.18
CA SER A 223 -1.24 -12.61 5.22
C SER A 223 -1.13 -11.17 5.73
N LEU A 224 -1.05 -10.95 7.05
CA LEU A 224 -0.76 -9.63 7.63
C LEU A 224 0.57 -9.07 7.14
N LEU A 225 1.64 -9.86 7.21
CA LEU A 225 2.95 -9.44 6.71
C LEU A 225 2.91 -9.18 5.20
N ASN A 226 2.20 -10.02 4.45
CA ASN A 226 2.01 -9.81 3.01
C ASN A 226 1.18 -8.56 2.72
N SER A 227 0.14 -8.27 3.50
CA SER A 227 -0.69 -7.06 3.34
C SER A 227 0.02 -5.78 3.76
N LEU A 228 1.06 -5.89 4.56
CA LEU A 228 1.96 -4.78 4.94
C LEU A 228 3.18 -4.65 4.01
N GLY A 229 3.22 -5.44 2.92
CA GLY A 229 4.27 -5.35 1.90
C GLY A 229 5.22 -6.55 1.82
N GLY A 230 4.87 -7.65 2.50
CA GLY A 230 5.65 -8.89 2.49
C GLY A 230 6.88 -8.87 3.37
N TRP A 231 7.41 -10.08 3.64
CA TRP A 231 8.68 -10.26 4.33
C TRP A 231 9.83 -9.97 3.36
N GLN A 232 10.22 -8.72 3.30
CA GLN A 232 11.46 -8.31 2.62
C GLN A 232 12.35 -7.70 3.69
N PRO A 233 13.30 -8.46 4.26
CA PRO A 233 14.19 -7.93 5.27
C PRO A 233 14.87 -6.68 4.71
N SER A 234 14.64 -5.56 5.35
CA SER A 234 15.31 -4.33 5.01
C SER A 234 16.77 -4.57 5.34
N MET A 235 17.61 -4.57 4.33
CA MET A 235 19.03 -4.41 4.60
C MET A 235 19.17 -3.06 5.30
N MET A 236 19.45 -3.07 6.63
CA MET A 236 19.79 -1.86 7.40
C MET A 236 20.98 -1.10 6.77
N ALA A 237 21.69 -1.73 5.83
CA ALA A 237 22.79 -1.19 5.04
C ALA A 237 22.31 -0.55 3.73
N GLY A 238 21.25 0.23 3.71
CA GLY A 238 20.77 0.90 2.52
C GLY A 238 20.07 2.22 2.84
N PHE A 239 19.44 2.82 1.85
CA PHE A 239 18.71 4.06 1.98
C PHE A 239 17.70 4.02 3.15
N ASN A 240 16.96 2.94 3.31
CA ASN A 240 15.97 2.78 4.37
C ASN A 240 16.61 2.78 5.77
N GLY A 241 17.73 2.12 5.95
CA GLY A 241 18.49 2.14 7.21
C GLY A 241 19.03 3.53 7.53
N ALA A 242 19.53 4.27 6.53
CA ALA A 242 19.96 5.64 6.69
C ALA A 242 18.80 6.56 7.11
N VAL A 243 17.63 6.41 6.47
CA VAL A 243 16.41 7.17 6.81
C VAL A 243 15.98 6.89 8.24
N VAL A 244 15.89 5.62 8.66
CA VAL A 244 15.57 5.24 10.04
C VAL A 244 16.59 5.81 11.02
N GLY A 245 17.88 5.71 10.69
CA GLY A 245 18.98 6.27 11.51
C GLY A 245 18.85 7.77 11.68
N ILE A 246 18.59 8.53 10.62
CA ILE A 246 18.40 9.99 10.67
C ILE A 246 17.21 10.34 11.57
N PHE A 247 16.08 9.65 11.45
CA PHE A 247 14.92 9.90 12.30
C PHE A 247 15.24 9.65 13.78
N TRP A 248 15.91 8.53 14.12
CA TRP A 248 16.28 8.24 15.50
C TRP A 248 17.33 9.21 16.06
N LEU A 249 18.32 9.61 15.26
CA LEU A 249 19.27 10.65 15.66
C LEU A 249 18.53 11.97 15.94
N THR A 250 17.60 12.39 15.06
CA THR A 250 16.80 13.60 15.28
C THR A 250 15.99 13.48 16.57
N TRP A 251 15.37 12.32 16.81
CA TRP A 251 14.63 12.06 18.04
C TRP A 251 15.53 12.14 19.29
N LEU A 252 16.74 11.58 19.25
CA LEU A 252 17.71 11.65 20.34
C LEU A 252 18.11 13.10 20.64
N PHE A 253 18.39 13.90 19.61
CA PHE A 253 18.72 15.31 19.79
C PHE A 253 17.57 16.12 20.39
N THR A 254 16.33 15.84 19.99
CA THR A 254 15.14 16.53 20.52
C THR A 254 14.77 16.07 21.93
N ASN A 255 15.21 14.87 22.34
CA ASN A 255 14.92 14.29 23.65
C ASN A 255 15.97 14.57 24.72
N LYS A 256 17.10 15.22 24.37
CA LYS A 256 18.27 15.39 25.26
C LYS A 256 17.94 16.04 26.60
N ASP A 257 17.01 16.99 26.63
CA ASP A 257 16.64 17.75 27.83
C ASP A 257 15.31 17.29 28.46
N SER A 258 14.73 16.20 27.97
CA SER A 258 13.42 15.74 28.39
C SER A 258 13.52 14.67 29.50
N THR A 259 13.10 15.03 30.71
CA THR A 259 12.81 14.08 31.80
C THR A 259 11.46 13.35 31.61
N ARG A 260 10.83 13.49 30.44
CA ARG A 260 9.50 12.94 30.17
C ARG A 260 9.55 11.45 29.97
N SER A 261 8.53 10.78 30.50
CA SER A 261 8.27 9.36 30.24
C SER A 261 8.11 9.07 28.75
N ILE A 262 8.34 7.81 28.37
CA ILE A 262 8.10 7.31 27.02
C ILE A 262 6.65 7.60 26.64
N SER A 263 6.44 8.32 25.55
CA SER A 263 5.10 8.62 25.04
C SER A 263 4.55 7.45 24.21
N PHE A 264 3.25 7.47 23.95
CA PHE A 264 2.62 6.54 23.01
C PHE A 264 3.31 6.52 21.63
N PHE A 265 3.68 7.69 21.09
CA PHE A 265 4.38 7.76 19.80
C PHE A 265 5.77 7.17 19.85
N ASP A 266 6.48 7.31 20.97
CA ASP A 266 7.80 6.70 21.15
C ASP A 266 7.66 5.18 21.12
N ALA A 267 6.69 4.63 21.87
CA ALA A 267 6.43 3.20 21.90
C ALA A 267 6.01 2.66 20.52
N ALA A 268 5.15 3.38 19.81
CA ALA A 268 4.72 3.03 18.46
C ALA A 268 5.89 3.09 17.46
N ALA A 269 6.75 4.11 17.56
CA ALA A 269 7.93 4.23 16.71
C ALA A 269 8.94 3.09 16.96
N ILE A 270 9.15 2.69 18.21
CA ILE A 270 10.01 1.53 18.56
C ILE A 270 9.46 0.26 17.92
N LEU A 271 8.15 0.00 18.09
CA LEU A 271 7.51 -1.19 17.53
C LEU A 271 7.60 -1.21 16.00
N LEU A 272 7.33 -0.07 15.34
CA LEU A 272 7.44 0.03 13.89
C LEU A 272 8.88 -0.04 13.39
N THR A 273 9.88 0.36 14.19
CA THR A 273 11.30 0.16 13.84
C THR A 273 11.63 -1.33 13.73
N ILE A 274 11.15 -2.13 14.67
CA ILE A 274 11.28 -3.59 14.60
C ILE A 274 10.59 -4.11 13.34
N GLY A 275 9.39 -3.59 13.04
CA GLY A 275 8.68 -3.92 11.82
C GLY A 275 9.46 -3.56 10.54
N VAL A 276 10.06 -2.36 10.48
CA VAL A 276 10.89 -1.94 9.32
C VAL A 276 12.10 -2.83 9.15
N ALA A 277 12.70 -3.33 10.23
CA ALA A 277 13.80 -4.31 10.14
C ALA A 277 13.34 -5.62 9.47
N CYS A 278 12.07 -5.99 9.64
CA CYS A 278 11.47 -7.17 9.03
C CYS A 278 10.94 -6.92 7.61
N SER A 279 10.42 -5.72 7.34
CA SER A 279 9.86 -5.36 6.04
C SER A 279 10.12 -3.89 5.72
N GLN A 280 10.84 -3.66 4.61
CA GLN A 280 11.17 -2.31 4.16
C GLN A 280 9.93 -1.45 3.86
N ASN A 281 8.81 -2.07 3.50
CA ASN A 281 7.58 -1.37 3.15
C ASN A 281 6.90 -0.72 4.38
N LEU A 282 7.26 -1.14 5.59
CA LEU A 282 6.77 -0.53 6.82
C LEU A 282 7.36 0.86 7.12
N ILE A 283 8.32 1.34 6.34
CA ILE A 283 8.88 2.68 6.50
C ILE A 283 7.82 3.77 6.26
N ALA A 284 6.88 3.54 5.35
CA ALA A 284 5.76 4.46 5.09
C ALA A 284 4.79 4.58 6.27
N TRP A 285 4.72 3.56 7.14
CA TRP A 285 3.97 3.56 8.39
C TRP A 285 4.78 4.15 9.55
N PHE A 286 6.09 3.88 9.56
CA PHE A 286 7.02 4.35 10.58
C PHE A 286 7.26 5.86 10.51
N ALA A 287 7.52 6.39 9.30
CA ALA A 287 7.94 7.78 9.13
C ALA A 287 6.95 8.81 9.71
N PRO A 288 5.62 8.71 9.52
CA PRO A 288 4.68 9.60 10.17
C PRO A 288 4.73 9.52 11.70
N ILE A 289 4.84 8.33 12.25
CA ILE A 289 4.80 8.11 13.70
C ILE A 289 6.04 8.68 14.39
N ILE A 290 7.22 8.44 13.83
CA ILE A 290 8.46 9.02 14.39
C ILE A 290 8.49 10.54 14.23
N CYS A 291 7.93 11.10 13.14
CA CYS A 291 7.77 12.54 12.99
C CYS A 291 6.85 13.13 14.07
N LEU A 292 5.77 12.43 14.44
CA LEU A 292 4.89 12.85 15.53
C LEU A 292 5.60 12.78 16.89
N ALA A 293 6.41 11.74 17.13
CA ALA A 293 7.21 11.62 18.35
C ALA A 293 8.23 12.77 18.47
N ILE A 294 8.91 13.11 17.38
CA ILE A 294 9.85 14.24 17.32
C ILE A 294 9.11 15.58 17.53
N ALA A 295 7.99 15.78 16.81
CA ALA A 295 7.21 16.99 16.88
C ALA A 295 6.69 17.28 18.30
N GLN A 296 6.23 16.23 18.99
CA GLN A 296 5.75 16.34 20.37
C GLN A 296 6.84 16.80 21.35
N LYS A 297 8.10 16.42 21.09
CA LYS A 297 9.25 16.78 21.93
C LYS A 297 9.89 18.12 21.55
N ALA A 298 9.91 18.43 20.27
CA ALA A 298 10.49 19.66 19.73
C ALA A 298 9.66 20.92 20.03
N SER A 299 8.39 20.77 20.43
CA SER A 299 7.54 21.92 20.75
C SER A 299 7.70 22.33 22.21
N PRO A 300 8.46 23.40 22.53
CA PRO A 300 8.38 24.03 23.86
C PRO A 300 6.98 24.65 23.98
N VAL A 301 6.19 24.10 24.90
CA VAL A 301 4.74 24.37 25.07
C VAL A 301 4.42 25.86 25.37
N GLU A 302 5.41 26.69 25.68
CA GLU A 302 5.15 28.04 26.20
C GLU A 302 5.51 29.20 25.28
N SER A 303 6.32 29.01 24.24
CA SER A 303 6.83 30.17 23.48
C SER A 303 6.20 30.39 22.08
N LEU A 304 5.28 29.56 21.65
CA LEU A 304 4.66 29.64 20.30
C LEU A 304 3.17 30.02 20.30
N ILE A 305 2.63 30.42 21.46
CA ILE A 305 1.34 31.08 21.51
C ILE A 305 1.53 32.57 21.23
N THR A 306 2.13 32.90 20.14
CA THR A 306 1.81 34.12 19.43
C THR A 306 0.44 33.91 18.83
N GLU A 307 -0.42 34.89 19.02
CA GLU A 307 -1.84 34.99 18.68
C GLU A 307 -2.28 34.10 17.50
N PRO A 308 -3.45 33.49 17.57
CA PRO A 308 -3.98 32.74 16.43
C PRO A 308 -3.84 33.67 15.22
N PHE A 309 -3.16 33.22 14.18
CA PHE A 309 -2.96 33.94 12.93
C PHE A 309 -4.34 34.39 12.41
N SER A 310 -4.83 35.52 12.96
CA SER A 310 -6.12 36.06 12.60
C SER A 310 -5.95 36.73 11.25
N ILE A 311 -6.08 35.92 10.21
CA ILE A 311 -6.13 36.43 8.84
C ILE A 311 -7.34 37.38 8.80
N GLN A 312 -7.08 38.66 8.65
CA GLN A 312 -8.15 39.65 8.44
C GLN A 312 -9.03 39.19 7.25
N GLY A 313 -10.31 39.50 7.26
CA GLY A 313 -11.30 39.00 6.32
C GLY A 313 -10.89 39.10 4.85
N ARG A 314 -10.19 40.19 4.42
CA ARG A 314 -9.65 40.37 3.08
C ARG A 314 -8.53 39.38 2.77
N MET A 315 -7.64 39.09 3.74
CA MET A 315 -6.57 38.10 3.60
C MET A 315 -7.13 36.67 3.57
N LYS A 316 -8.21 36.37 4.32
CA LYS A 316 -8.88 35.06 4.21
C LYS A 316 -9.42 34.84 2.82
N PHE A 317 -10.08 35.83 2.24
CA PHE A 317 -10.58 35.74 0.87
C PHE A 317 -9.46 35.56 -0.16
N ALA A 318 -8.38 36.36 -0.07
CA ALA A 318 -7.23 36.26 -0.96
C ALA A 318 -6.54 34.88 -0.84
N PHE A 319 -6.39 34.36 0.40
CA PHE A 319 -5.83 33.03 0.63
C PHE A 319 -6.71 31.92 0.05
N THR A 320 -8.03 32.00 0.22
CA THR A 320 -8.98 31.04 -0.35
C THR A 320 -8.92 31.06 -1.89
N LEU A 321 -8.90 32.26 -2.48
CA LEU A 321 -8.82 32.44 -3.93
C LEU A 321 -7.48 31.90 -4.48
N LEU A 322 -6.37 32.22 -3.82
CA LEU A 322 -5.04 31.71 -4.18
C LEU A 322 -4.97 30.18 -4.07
N SER A 323 -5.51 29.62 -3.00
CA SER A 323 -5.59 28.17 -2.81
C SER A 323 -6.44 27.51 -3.89
N GLY A 324 -7.60 28.09 -4.23
CA GLY A 324 -8.44 27.64 -5.33
C GLY A 324 -7.72 27.70 -6.67
N LEU A 325 -6.99 28.79 -6.93
CA LEU A 325 -6.16 28.92 -8.15
C LEU A 325 -5.06 27.87 -8.21
N ILE A 326 -4.34 27.62 -7.13
CA ILE A 326 -3.30 26.58 -7.06
C ILE A 326 -3.89 25.19 -7.32
N ILE A 327 -5.05 24.87 -6.74
CA ILE A 327 -5.74 23.61 -6.96
C ILE A 327 -6.17 23.51 -8.43
N TRP A 328 -6.74 24.59 -8.99
CA TRP A 328 -7.15 24.66 -10.39
C TRP A 328 -5.96 24.47 -11.35
N LEU A 329 -4.87 25.19 -11.13
CA LEU A 329 -3.65 25.02 -11.90
C LEU A 329 -3.10 23.60 -11.77
N GLY A 330 -3.09 23.05 -10.54
CA GLY A 330 -2.72 21.67 -10.30
C GLY A 330 -3.57 20.69 -11.12
N PHE A 331 -4.87 20.91 -11.20
CA PHE A 331 -5.76 20.12 -12.05
C PHE A 331 -5.44 20.30 -13.54
N CYS A 332 -5.35 21.54 -14.02
CA CYS A 332 -5.09 21.83 -15.43
C CYS A 332 -3.77 21.23 -15.95
N PHE A 333 -2.72 21.25 -15.12
CA PHE A 333 -1.42 20.66 -15.45
C PHE A 333 -1.36 19.15 -15.17
N SER A 334 -2.37 18.55 -14.56
CA SER A 334 -2.41 17.09 -14.41
C SER A 334 -2.69 16.43 -15.77
N PRO A 335 -2.24 15.19 -15.99
CA PRO A 335 -2.51 14.48 -17.24
C PRO A 335 -4.00 14.38 -17.57
N PHE A 336 -4.82 14.12 -16.55
CA PHE A 336 -6.28 14.04 -16.68
C PHE A 336 -6.90 15.42 -17.02
N GLY A 337 -6.49 16.47 -16.32
CA GLY A 337 -6.96 17.84 -16.62
C GLY A 337 -6.53 18.29 -18.01
N ASN A 338 -5.30 17.99 -18.42
CA ASN A 338 -4.81 18.28 -19.75
C ASN A 338 -5.67 17.61 -20.84
N GLN A 339 -6.06 16.36 -20.63
CA GLN A 339 -6.95 15.63 -21.56
C GLN A 339 -8.33 16.29 -21.66
N ILE A 340 -8.96 16.66 -20.52
CA ILE A 340 -10.27 17.34 -20.52
C ILE A 340 -10.20 18.70 -21.24
N LEU A 341 -9.07 19.40 -21.10
CA LEU A 341 -8.85 20.71 -21.74
C LEU A 341 -8.43 20.63 -23.22
N GLY A 342 -8.51 19.43 -23.83
CA GLY A 342 -8.23 19.24 -25.26
C GLY A 342 -6.75 18.98 -25.57
N GLY A 343 -5.92 18.70 -24.57
CA GLY A 343 -4.53 18.28 -24.77
C GLY A 343 -4.40 16.82 -25.22
N GLN A 344 -3.18 16.42 -25.53
CA GLN A 344 -2.91 15.06 -25.98
C GLN A 344 -3.10 14.03 -24.85
N GLN A 345 -3.84 12.97 -25.16
CA GLN A 345 -3.91 11.79 -24.28
C GLN A 345 -2.55 11.13 -24.15
N ARG A 346 -2.18 10.76 -22.94
CA ARG A 346 -1.00 9.91 -22.73
C ARG A 346 -1.22 8.55 -23.38
N SER A 347 -0.20 8.07 -24.10
CA SER A 347 -0.23 6.71 -24.60
C SER A 347 -0.19 5.70 -23.44
N TYR A 348 -0.76 4.52 -23.66
CA TYR A 348 -0.72 3.44 -22.64
C TYR A 348 0.71 3.14 -22.17
N ALA A 349 1.70 3.23 -23.07
CA ALA A 349 3.11 3.05 -22.74
C ALA A 349 3.68 4.11 -21.77
N GLN A 350 3.11 5.30 -21.74
CA GLN A 350 3.52 6.36 -20.81
C GLN A 350 2.94 6.16 -19.40
N PHE A 351 1.81 5.48 -19.30
CA PHE A 351 1.21 5.14 -18.00
C PHE A 351 1.86 3.93 -17.37
N VAL A 352 2.08 2.88 -18.17
CA VAL A 352 2.63 1.61 -17.70
C VAL A 352 4.15 1.70 -17.72
N GLY A 353 4.81 1.26 -16.67
CA GLY A 353 6.27 1.30 -16.59
C GLY A 353 6.94 0.50 -17.71
N SER A 354 8.20 0.83 -18.00
CA SER A 354 9.02 0.11 -19.01
C SER A 354 9.31 -1.35 -18.64
N ASP A 355 8.94 -1.77 -17.45
CA ASP A 355 9.16 -3.14 -16.94
C ASP A 355 8.12 -4.14 -17.46
N PHE A 356 7.01 -3.62 -17.99
CA PHE A 356 5.96 -4.44 -18.60
C PHE A 356 6.12 -4.53 -20.12
N PRO A 357 6.14 -5.74 -20.70
CA PRO A 357 6.38 -5.94 -22.12
C PRO A 357 5.09 -5.78 -22.95
N LEU A 358 4.72 -4.53 -23.28
CA LEU A 358 3.47 -4.18 -23.97
C LEU A 358 3.24 -4.95 -25.26
N GLU A 359 4.28 -5.02 -26.12
CA GLU A 359 4.20 -5.74 -27.40
C GLU A 359 3.99 -7.25 -27.21
N LEU A 360 4.57 -7.83 -26.15
CA LEU A 360 4.36 -9.24 -25.83
C LEU A 360 2.89 -9.51 -25.46
N LYS A 361 2.24 -8.60 -24.71
CA LYS A 361 0.82 -8.73 -24.35
C LYS A 361 -0.06 -8.66 -25.59
N SER A 362 0.22 -7.73 -26.50
CA SER A 362 -0.50 -7.64 -27.79
C SER A 362 -0.38 -8.96 -28.57
N LYS A 363 0.85 -9.51 -28.68
CA LYS A 363 1.08 -10.77 -29.37
C LYS A 363 0.43 -11.97 -28.67
N LEU A 364 0.39 -11.99 -27.34
CA LEU A 364 -0.30 -13.02 -26.59
C LEU A 364 -1.82 -13.01 -26.89
N ASN A 365 -2.42 -11.82 -26.95
CA ASN A 365 -3.84 -11.68 -27.31
C ASN A 365 -4.12 -12.11 -28.76
N GLU A 366 -3.23 -11.81 -29.72
CA GLU A 366 -3.34 -12.30 -31.10
C GLU A 366 -3.30 -13.83 -31.20
N LEU A 367 -2.66 -14.53 -30.27
CA LEU A 367 -2.62 -15.99 -30.23
C LEU A 367 -3.91 -16.65 -29.76
N GLY A 368 -4.93 -15.87 -29.39
CA GLY A 368 -6.26 -16.38 -29.02
C GLY A 368 -6.33 -16.93 -27.61
N SER A 369 -5.69 -16.30 -26.64
CA SER A 369 -5.76 -16.63 -25.21
C SER A 369 -5.47 -18.11 -24.91
N PRO A 370 -4.21 -18.51 -24.96
CA PRO A 370 -3.80 -19.90 -24.72
C PRO A 370 -4.22 -20.37 -23.32
N LYS A 371 -4.59 -21.65 -23.22
CA LYS A 371 -5.18 -22.23 -21.99
C LYS A 371 -4.23 -22.19 -20.78
N THR A 372 -2.91 -22.31 -21.00
CA THR A 372 -1.95 -22.25 -19.90
C THR A 372 -0.72 -21.49 -20.34
N VAL A 373 -0.54 -20.33 -19.72
CA VAL A 373 0.61 -19.46 -19.96
C VAL A 373 1.50 -19.45 -18.73
N TRP A 374 2.74 -19.82 -18.92
CA TRP A 374 3.79 -19.59 -17.94
C TRP A 374 4.42 -18.21 -18.17
N SER A 375 4.56 -17.43 -17.12
CA SER A 375 5.19 -16.11 -17.14
C SER A 375 5.94 -15.83 -15.84
N PRO A 376 6.88 -14.88 -15.81
CA PRO A 376 7.34 -14.31 -14.56
C PRO A 376 6.14 -13.81 -13.73
N VAL A 377 6.13 -14.07 -12.43
CA VAL A 377 5.02 -13.65 -11.55
C VAL A 377 4.81 -12.15 -11.57
N GLU A 378 5.87 -11.39 -11.83
CA GLU A 378 5.84 -9.93 -11.95
C GLU A 378 5.01 -9.44 -13.13
N TRP A 379 4.86 -10.26 -14.18
CA TRP A 379 4.05 -9.91 -15.36
C TRP A 379 2.69 -10.59 -15.36
N ALA A 380 2.52 -11.62 -14.54
CA ALA A 380 1.38 -12.52 -14.61
C ALA A 380 0.04 -11.78 -14.51
N ASP A 381 -0.17 -11.04 -13.44
CA ASP A 381 -1.43 -10.34 -13.21
C ASP A 381 -1.70 -9.29 -14.30
N TRP A 382 -0.68 -8.54 -14.73
CA TRP A 382 -0.80 -7.58 -15.82
C TRP A 382 -1.16 -8.24 -17.16
N LEU A 383 -0.57 -9.41 -17.48
CA LEU A 383 -0.94 -10.19 -18.68
C LEU A 383 -2.37 -10.70 -18.62
N ALA A 384 -2.87 -10.97 -17.41
CA ALA A 384 -4.21 -11.47 -17.18
C ALA A 384 -5.33 -10.41 -17.35
N VAL A 385 -4.99 -9.12 -17.16
CA VAL A 385 -5.97 -8.02 -17.31
C VAL A 385 -6.50 -8.01 -18.75
N ASP A 386 -7.81 -7.89 -18.90
CA ASP A 386 -8.52 -7.86 -20.20
C ASP A 386 -8.24 -9.09 -21.11
N SER A 387 -7.85 -10.21 -20.54
CA SER A 387 -7.59 -11.42 -21.30
C SER A 387 -8.26 -12.64 -20.65
N ALA A 388 -8.68 -13.61 -21.46
CA ALA A 388 -9.15 -14.91 -20.99
C ALA A 388 -8.01 -15.90 -20.71
N THR A 389 -6.77 -15.44 -20.70
CA THR A 389 -5.57 -16.25 -20.53
C THR A 389 -5.52 -16.86 -19.14
N GLN A 390 -5.34 -18.17 -19.06
CA GLN A 390 -5.10 -18.87 -17.80
C GLN A 390 -3.59 -18.84 -17.50
N LEU A 391 -3.27 -18.34 -16.33
CA LEU A 391 -1.87 -18.23 -15.89
C LEU A 391 -1.45 -19.49 -15.11
N PHE A 392 -0.18 -19.85 -15.21
CA PHE A 392 0.40 -20.89 -14.39
C PHE A 392 0.41 -20.50 -12.91
N MET A 393 0.87 -19.30 -12.62
CA MET A 393 0.92 -18.74 -11.26
C MET A 393 0.84 -17.21 -11.34
N ASN A 394 0.31 -16.57 -10.31
CA ASN A 394 0.26 -15.12 -10.17
C ASN A 394 1.08 -14.64 -8.97
N GLN A 395 1.02 -13.34 -8.67
CA GLN A 395 1.75 -12.73 -7.57
C GLN A 395 1.32 -13.27 -6.20
N ASP A 396 0.05 -13.64 -6.03
CA ASP A 396 -0.43 -14.23 -4.78
C ASP A 396 -0.05 -15.70 -4.67
N GLN A 397 1.25 -15.92 -4.41
CA GLN A 397 1.83 -17.26 -4.31
C GLN A 397 1.29 -18.07 -3.12
N SER A 398 0.62 -17.44 -2.14
CA SER A 398 0.05 -18.13 -0.98
C SER A 398 -1.05 -19.12 -1.35
N ARG A 399 -1.72 -18.88 -2.47
CA ARG A 399 -2.81 -19.72 -3.00
C ARG A 399 -2.35 -21.05 -3.59
N PHE A 400 -1.05 -21.20 -3.89
CA PHE A 400 -0.54 -22.37 -4.60
C PHE A 400 0.07 -23.36 -3.65
N PRO A 401 -0.11 -24.68 -3.89
CA PRO A 401 0.58 -25.72 -3.16
C PRO A 401 2.11 -25.55 -3.22
N GLY A 402 2.83 -25.97 -2.18
CA GLY A 402 4.28 -25.85 -2.10
C GLY A 402 5.00 -26.53 -3.28
N THR A 403 4.48 -27.66 -3.76
CA THR A 403 5.00 -28.37 -4.93
C THR A 403 4.93 -27.53 -6.21
N VAL A 404 3.82 -26.80 -6.42
CA VAL A 404 3.66 -25.93 -7.58
C VAL A 404 4.65 -24.76 -7.53
N LYS A 405 4.88 -24.17 -6.34
CA LYS A 405 5.87 -23.11 -6.16
C LYS A 405 7.30 -23.58 -6.46
N THR A 406 7.65 -24.77 -5.98
CA THR A 406 8.95 -25.39 -6.25
C THR A 406 9.13 -25.69 -7.74
N ASP A 407 8.09 -26.22 -8.38
CA ASP A 407 8.10 -26.53 -9.82
C ASP A 407 8.17 -25.22 -10.65
N TYR A 408 7.44 -24.16 -10.25
CA TYR A 408 7.54 -22.84 -10.87
C TYR A 408 8.99 -22.31 -10.82
N HIS A 409 9.60 -22.35 -9.65
CA HIS A 409 11.00 -21.90 -9.48
C HIS A 409 11.96 -22.73 -10.32
N SER A 410 11.76 -24.05 -10.39
CA SER A 410 12.57 -24.95 -11.21
C SER A 410 12.47 -24.58 -12.70
N ILE A 411 11.26 -24.28 -13.19
CA ILE A 411 11.07 -23.77 -14.56
C ILE A 411 11.79 -22.43 -14.71
N TYR A 412 11.63 -21.51 -13.74
CA TYR A 412 12.20 -20.16 -13.79
C TYR A 412 13.72 -20.15 -13.95
N VAL A 413 14.42 -21.04 -13.25
CA VAL A 413 15.89 -21.21 -13.38
C VAL A 413 16.31 -22.16 -14.52
N GLY A 414 15.36 -22.77 -15.21
CA GLY A 414 15.60 -23.69 -16.33
C GLY A 414 16.05 -25.08 -15.93
N ASN A 415 15.71 -25.51 -14.70
CA ASN A 415 15.98 -26.88 -14.21
C ASN A 415 14.80 -27.80 -14.51
N ASN A 416 15.05 -28.96 -15.15
CA ASN A 416 14.00 -29.93 -15.49
C ASN A 416 12.76 -29.34 -16.22
N TRP A 417 12.92 -28.14 -16.81
CA TRP A 417 11.84 -27.37 -17.36
C TRP A 417 10.99 -28.11 -18.38
N LYS A 418 11.62 -28.96 -19.26
CA LYS A 418 10.90 -29.72 -20.29
C LYS A 418 9.86 -30.65 -19.66
N ARG A 419 10.28 -31.47 -18.68
CA ARG A 419 9.39 -32.40 -17.97
C ARG A 419 8.27 -31.66 -17.24
N LEU A 420 8.58 -30.52 -16.63
CA LEU A 420 7.59 -29.74 -15.88
C LEU A 420 6.59 -29.06 -16.82
N VAL A 421 7.04 -28.55 -17.95
CA VAL A 421 6.16 -27.99 -18.98
C VAL A 421 5.22 -29.06 -19.53
N ASP A 422 5.66 -30.28 -19.69
CA ASP A 422 4.82 -31.44 -20.11
C ASP A 422 3.84 -31.80 -18.99
N LYS A 423 4.32 -31.90 -17.74
CA LYS A 423 3.49 -32.18 -16.55
C LYS A 423 2.29 -31.24 -16.41
N TYR A 424 2.50 -29.96 -16.67
CA TYR A 424 1.48 -28.93 -16.50
C TYR A 424 0.79 -28.51 -17.80
N ALA A 425 1.07 -29.21 -18.91
CA ALA A 425 0.52 -28.91 -20.23
C ALA A 425 0.66 -27.42 -20.62
N ILE A 426 1.83 -26.83 -20.34
CA ILE A 426 2.10 -25.42 -20.65
C ILE A 426 2.22 -25.27 -22.17
N GLU A 427 1.32 -24.47 -22.76
CA GLU A 427 1.29 -24.25 -24.22
C GLU A 427 2.09 -23.02 -24.65
N THR A 428 2.22 -22.05 -23.74
CA THR A 428 2.87 -20.76 -24.04
C THR A 428 3.74 -20.32 -22.88
N MET A 429 4.91 -19.75 -23.19
CA MET A 429 5.82 -19.22 -22.18
C MET A 429 6.22 -17.79 -22.54
N ALA A 430 5.98 -16.87 -21.61
CA ALA A 430 6.51 -15.52 -21.65
C ALA A 430 7.84 -15.47 -20.88
N ILE A 431 8.91 -15.02 -21.50
CA ILE A 431 10.27 -15.03 -20.96
C ILE A 431 10.77 -13.61 -20.79
N ASP A 432 11.28 -13.30 -19.60
CA ASP A 432 12.06 -12.10 -19.35
C ASP A 432 13.54 -12.37 -19.68
N LYS A 433 14.01 -11.87 -20.80
CA LYS A 433 15.39 -12.08 -21.27
C LYS A 433 16.43 -11.44 -20.36
N SER A 434 16.06 -10.41 -19.60
CA SER A 434 16.98 -9.74 -18.68
C SER A 434 17.29 -10.60 -17.46
N ARG A 435 16.27 -11.27 -16.92
CA ARG A 435 16.37 -12.11 -15.72
C ARG A 435 16.62 -13.58 -16.04
N GLN A 436 16.23 -14.04 -17.23
CA GLN A 436 16.27 -15.42 -17.69
C GLN A 436 17.15 -15.60 -18.93
N SER A 437 18.24 -14.85 -19.00
CA SER A 437 19.17 -14.86 -20.16
C SER A 437 19.63 -16.25 -20.55
N GLN A 438 19.81 -17.17 -19.59
CA GLN A 438 20.22 -18.54 -19.78
C GLN A 438 19.14 -19.45 -20.41
N PHE A 439 17.89 -18.98 -20.46
CA PHE A 439 16.78 -19.79 -20.95
C PHE A 439 16.70 -19.82 -22.47
N MET A 440 16.91 -18.68 -23.14
CA MET A 440 16.86 -18.60 -24.61
C MET A 440 17.80 -19.51 -25.36
N PRO A 441 19.08 -19.67 -24.96
CA PRO A 441 19.97 -20.65 -25.59
C PRO A 441 19.46 -22.09 -25.54
N LYS A 442 18.84 -22.48 -24.40
CA LYS A 442 18.28 -23.82 -24.21
C LYS A 442 17.11 -24.11 -25.17
N PHE A 443 16.32 -23.10 -25.50
CA PHE A 443 15.24 -23.21 -26.49
C PHE A 443 15.76 -23.32 -27.90
N ARG A 444 16.75 -22.52 -28.25
CA ARG A 444 17.35 -22.56 -29.58
C ARG A 444 18.06 -23.90 -29.88
N GLN A 445 18.52 -24.60 -28.84
CA GLN A 445 19.12 -25.95 -28.95
C GLN A 445 18.09 -27.07 -29.01
N ALA A 446 16.80 -26.81 -28.83
CA ALA A 446 15.71 -27.79 -28.91
C ALA A 446 14.67 -27.39 -29.96
N PRO A 447 15.08 -27.19 -31.24
CA PRO A 447 14.14 -26.84 -32.30
C PRO A 447 13.18 -28.00 -32.54
N GLY A 448 11.94 -27.74 -32.77
CA GLY A 448 10.91 -28.72 -33.12
C GLY A 448 9.75 -28.83 -32.16
N ALA A 449 9.96 -28.68 -30.85
CA ALA A 449 8.87 -28.68 -29.87
C ALA A 449 8.32 -27.27 -29.58
N TRP A 450 9.09 -26.22 -29.83
CA TRP A 450 8.76 -24.85 -29.52
C TRP A 450 9.09 -23.89 -30.67
N ARG A 451 8.19 -22.96 -30.94
CA ARG A 451 8.36 -21.85 -31.89
C ARG A 451 8.43 -20.54 -31.15
N ILE A 452 9.35 -19.67 -31.54
CA ILE A 452 9.41 -18.31 -31.08
C ILE A 452 8.28 -17.54 -31.82
N ALA A 453 7.21 -17.18 -31.12
CA ALA A 453 6.09 -16.44 -31.67
C ALA A 453 6.38 -14.93 -31.71
N TYR A 454 7.18 -14.45 -30.74
CA TYR A 454 7.62 -13.06 -30.66
C TYR A 454 8.93 -12.99 -29.86
N GLU A 455 9.81 -12.08 -30.27
CA GLU A 455 11.07 -11.80 -29.55
C GLU A 455 11.47 -10.34 -29.78
N ASN A 456 11.81 -9.66 -28.68
CA ASN A 456 12.47 -8.35 -28.69
C ASN A 456 13.69 -8.32 -27.76
N LYS A 457 14.26 -7.13 -27.49
CA LYS A 457 15.46 -7.01 -26.63
C LYS A 457 15.21 -7.49 -25.19
N LYS A 458 14.01 -7.29 -24.64
CA LYS A 458 13.68 -7.54 -23.23
C LYS A 458 12.88 -8.81 -23.02
N SER A 459 12.05 -9.21 -23.96
CA SER A 459 11.08 -10.30 -23.78
C SER A 459 11.00 -11.23 -24.98
N ALA A 460 10.52 -12.45 -24.74
CA ALA A 460 10.20 -13.40 -25.78
C ALA A 460 8.91 -14.15 -25.43
N LEU A 461 8.13 -14.50 -26.45
CA LEU A 461 6.95 -15.35 -26.37
C LEU A 461 7.18 -16.62 -27.16
N LEU A 462 7.14 -17.73 -26.45
CA LEU A 462 7.36 -19.06 -27.00
C LEU A 462 6.04 -19.82 -27.04
N ARG A 463 5.74 -20.48 -28.13
CA ARG A 463 4.56 -21.32 -28.29
C ARG A 463 4.97 -22.77 -28.60
N ARG A 464 4.28 -23.69 -27.96
CA ARG A 464 4.48 -25.12 -28.24
C ARG A 464 3.92 -25.46 -29.63
N VAL A 465 4.70 -26.17 -30.43
CA VAL A 465 4.25 -26.71 -31.69
C VAL A 465 3.60 -28.05 -31.39
N ARG A 466 2.32 -28.19 -31.73
CA ARG A 466 1.58 -29.46 -31.61
C ARG A 466 1.93 -30.40 -32.74
#